data_500b8573aaaebfd8ca6b6a55d7732670
#
_entry.id   500b8573aaaebfd8ca6b6a55d7732670
#
_cell.length_a   1.000
_cell.length_b   1.000
_cell.length_c   1.000
_cell.angle_alpha   90.00
_cell.angle_beta   90.00
_cell.angle_gamma   90.00
#
_symmetry.space_group_name_H-M   'P 1'
#
loop_
_entity.id
_entity.type
_entity.pdbx_description
1 polymer ?
#
loop_
_entity_poly.entity_id
_entity_poly.type
_entity_poly.pdbx_seq_one_letter_code
_entity_poly.pdbx_strand_id
1 'polypeptide(L)'
;TGMGEILSRQGGGSGGLSNKGAGEKKLELDKRKIRHRISELKKELREVEKNRETQRKRRLVQGIPQVALVGYTNAGKSTLLNAFIDKYEENEEKKEDRKVMAKNMLFATLDTTVRKIHLPDKREFLLSDTVGFISKLPHNLVEAFHSTLEEVKFANLLLEVVDYSDEHYMDHMEVTRQTLKELGADEIPCIHV
;
A
#
# COMPACT_ATOMS: atom_id res chain seq x y z
N THR A 1 -28.19 -7.63 29.02
CA THR A 1 -28.46 -7.75 30.43
C THR A 1 -29.19 -9.06 30.72
N GLY A 2 -28.54 -10.21 30.73
CA GLY A 2 -29.19 -11.50 30.96
C GLY A 2 -28.29 -12.71 31.01
N MET A 3 -26.97 -12.56 30.79
CA MET A 3 -26.02 -13.69 30.82
C MET A 3 -25.22 -13.82 32.13
N GLY A 4 -25.41 -12.97 33.09
CA GLY A 4 -24.71 -13.00 34.39
C GLY A 4 -25.34 -13.89 35.46
N GLU A 5 -26.64 -14.18 35.36
CA GLU A 5 -27.37 -14.88 36.44
C GLU A 5 -27.43 -16.40 36.27
N ILE A 6 -27.10 -16.94 35.10
CA ILE A 6 -27.13 -18.41 34.86
C ILE A 6 -25.87 -19.10 35.41
N LEU A 7 -24.78 -18.38 35.62
CA LEU A 7 -23.51 -18.93 36.08
C LEU A 7 -23.34 -18.99 37.60
N SER A 8 -24.27 -18.39 38.38
CA SER A 8 -24.17 -18.35 39.86
C SER A 8 -24.92 -19.48 40.57
N ARG A 9 -25.63 -20.38 39.86
CA ARG A 9 -26.43 -21.45 40.47
C ARG A 9 -25.89 -22.87 40.37
N GLN A 10 -24.67 -23.06 39.89
CA GLN A 10 -23.96 -24.34 39.94
C GLN A 10 -22.72 -24.30 40.85
N GLY A 11 -22.89 -23.82 42.04
CA GLY A 11 -21.88 -23.77 43.09
C GLY A 11 -22.13 -24.81 44.15
N GLY A 12 -21.89 -26.08 43.90
CA GLY A 12 -21.98 -27.11 44.91
C GLY A 12 -21.28 -28.39 44.41
N GLY A 13 -19.94 -28.44 44.48
CA GLY A 13 -19.17 -29.61 44.11
C GLY A 13 -17.69 -29.32 44.11
N SER A 14 -16.95 -29.82 45.08
CA SER A 14 -15.50 -29.85 45.20
C SER A 14 -14.81 -30.22 43.85
N GLY A 15 -14.17 -29.26 43.19
CA GLY A 15 -13.45 -29.54 41.92
C GLY A 15 -13.08 -28.32 41.09
N GLY A 16 -13.25 -27.08 41.58
CA GLY A 16 -13.25 -25.84 40.77
C GLY A 16 -11.88 -25.15 40.55
N LEU A 17 -10.73 -25.76 40.80
CA LEU A 17 -9.42 -25.11 40.63
C LEU A 17 -8.66 -25.51 39.33
N SER A 18 -9.12 -26.55 38.63
CA SER A 18 -8.42 -27.06 37.47
C SER A 18 -8.75 -26.33 36.14
N ASN A 19 -9.95 -25.75 36.01
CA ASN A 19 -10.40 -25.15 34.74
C ASN A 19 -9.90 -23.70 34.54
N LYS A 20 -9.65 -22.93 35.60
CA LYS A 20 -9.06 -21.58 35.49
C LYS A 20 -7.60 -21.65 34.97
N GLY A 21 -6.81 -22.59 35.47
CA GLY A 21 -5.40 -22.75 35.02
C GLY A 21 -5.24 -23.25 33.59
N ALA A 22 -6.18 -24.05 33.07
CA ALA A 22 -6.14 -24.52 31.68
C ALA A 22 -6.48 -23.43 30.68
N GLY A 23 -7.47 -22.58 30.97
CA GLY A 23 -7.85 -21.42 30.13
C GLY A 23 -6.77 -20.35 30.11
N GLU A 24 -6.15 -20.05 31.24
CA GLU A 24 -5.03 -19.08 31.31
C GLU A 24 -3.80 -19.59 30.56
N LYS A 25 -3.45 -20.88 30.68
CA LYS A 25 -2.36 -21.48 29.92
C LYS A 25 -2.60 -21.44 28.40
N LYS A 26 -3.84 -21.69 27.96
CA LYS A 26 -4.21 -21.61 26.55
C LYS A 26 -4.07 -20.18 26.02
N LEU A 27 -4.60 -19.20 26.75
CA LEU A 27 -4.51 -17.79 26.41
C LEU A 27 -3.05 -17.32 26.32
N GLU A 28 -2.20 -17.79 27.22
CA GLU A 28 -0.77 -17.44 27.23
C GLU A 28 -0.02 -18.09 26.06
N LEU A 29 -0.34 -19.32 25.70
CA LEU A 29 0.18 -19.99 24.50
C LEU A 29 -0.27 -19.26 23.23
N ASP A 30 -1.50 -18.84 23.14
CA ASP A 30 -2.00 -18.10 21.98
C ASP A 30 -1.34 -16.71 21.86
N LYS A 31 -1.19 -15.99 22.97
CA LYS A 31 -0.40 -14.75 23.02
C LYS A 31 1.05 -14.96 22.56
N ARG A 32 1.68 -16.06 22.96
CA ARG A 32 3.04 -16.39 22.56
C ARG A 32 3.14 -16.67 21.06
N LYS A 33 2.20 -17.44 20.51
CA LYS A 33 2.11 -17.70 19.06
C LYS A 33 1.93 -16.41 18.27
N ILE A 34 1.02 -15.52 18.71
CA ILE A 34 0.80 -14.22 18.08
C ILE A 34 2.07 -13.35 18.11
N ARG A 35 2.74 -13.27 19.27
CA ARG A 35 4.00 -12.52 19.38
C ARG A 35 5.09 -13.08 18.47
N HIS A 36 5.20 -14.40 18.38
CA HIS A 36 6.14 -15.07 17.47
C HIS A 36 5.82 -14.71 16.03
N ARG A 37 4.54 -14.80 15.61
CA ARG A 37 4.12 -14.46 14.25
C ARG A 37 4.36 -12.98 13.92
N ILE A 38 4.11 -12.08 14.87
CA ILE A 38 4.43 -10.65 14.71
C ILE A 38 5.94 -10.46 14.52
N SER A 39 6.78 -11.19 15.27
CA SER A 39 8.22 -11.09 15.12
C SER A 39 8.72 -11.59 13.77
N GLU A 40 8.15 -12.71 13.27
CA GLU A 40 8.45 -13.23 11.93
C GLU A 40 8.06 -12.24 10.85
N LEU A 41 6.81 -11.72 10.90
CA LEU A 41 6.33 -10.73 9.94
C LEU A 41 7.19 -9.45 9.93
N LYS A 42 7.63 -8.97 11.09
CA LYS A 42 8.55 -7.84 11.18
C LYS A 42 9.92 -8.12 10.54
N LYS A 43 10.39 -9.35 10.62
CA LYS A 43 11.64 -9.76 9.95
C LYS A 43 11.46 -9.80 8.44
N GLU A 44 10.39 -10.42 7.96
CA GLU A 44 10.04 -10.46 6.54
C GLU A 44 9.89 -9.04 5.96
N LEU A 45 9.22 -8.14 6.68
CA LEU A 45 9.07 -6.74 6.27
C LEU A 45 10.43 -6.04 6.08
N ARG A 46 11.36 -6.19 7.02
CA ARG A 46 12.71 -5.62 6.90
C ARG A 46 13.48 -6.17 5.69
N GLU A 47 13.29 -7.44 5.35
CA GLU A 47 13.92 -8.03 4.16
C GLU A 47 13.32 -7.43 2.87
N VAL A 48 12.00 -7.22 2.83
CA VAL A 48 11.33 -6.53 1.73
C VAL A 48 11.84 -5.10 1.58
N GLU A 49 11.92 -4.34 2.67
CA GLU A 49 12.45 -2.96 2.68
C GLU A 49 13.89 -2.91 2.14
N LYS A 50 14.76 -3.79 2.61
CA LYS A 50 16.15 -3.89 2.13
C LYS A 50 16.24 -4.23 0.64
N ASN A 51 15.38 -5.13 0.16
CA ASN A 51 15.32 -5.49 -1.25
C ASN A 51 14.85 -4.30 -2.11
N ARG A 52 13.82 -3.57 -1.66
CA ARG A 52 13.34 -2.35 -2.32
C ARG A 52 14.43 -1.29 -2.37
N GLU A 53 15.14 -1.05 -1.27
CA GLU A 53 16.26 -0.10 -1.23
C GLU A 53 17.37 -0.49 -2.23
N THR A 54 17.70 -1.75 -2.31
CA THR A 54 18.70 -2.26 -3.26
C THR A 54 18.27 -2.07 -4.71
N GLN A 55 17.02 -2.37 -5.03
CA GLN A 55 16.45 -2.15 -6.37
C GLN A 55 16.41 -0.65 -6.71
N ARG A 56 16.06 0.20 -5.74
CA ARG A 56 16.04 1.65 -5.88
C ARG A 56 17.42 2.21 -6.19
N LYS A 57 18.46 1.81 -5.43
CA LYS A 57 19.84 2.21 -5.69
C LYS A 57 20.30 1.83 -7.10
N ARG A 58 19.93 0.65 -7.58
CA ARG A 58 20.25 0.23 -8.97
C ARG A 58 19.56 1.12 -10.00
N ARG A 59 18.29 1.49 -9.79
CA ARG A 59 17.54 2.38 -10.69
C ARG A 59 18.16 3.79 -10.74
N LEU A 60 18.54 4.34 -9.59
CA LEU A 60 19.22 5.64 -9.52
C LEU A 60 20.56 5.67 -10.28
N VAL A 61 21.35 4.59 -10.16
CA VAL A 61 22.63 4.47 -10.89
C VAL A 61 22.42 4.43 -12.41
N GLN A 62 21.30 3.91 -12.89
CA GLN A 62 20.98 3.85 -14.31
C GLN A 62 20.60 5.22 -14.91
N GLY A 63 20.34 6.24 -14.09
CA GLY A 63 20.00 7.58 -14.55
C GLY A 63 18.66 7.67 -15.31
N ILE A 64 17.79 6.64 -15.22
CA ILE A 64 16.50 6.63 -15.90
C ILE A 64 15.53 7.50 -15.08
N PRO A 65 14.87 8.51 -15.71
CA PRO A 65 13.88 9.33 -15.03
C PRO A 65 12.76 8.48 -14.42
N GLN A 66 12.33 8.87 -13.23
CA GLN A 66 11.26 8.18 -12.50
C GLN A 66 10.04 9.08 -12.42
N VAL A 67 8.89 8.54 -12.83
CA VAL A 67 7.58 9.19 -12.78
C VAL A 67 6.68 8.38 -11.86
N ALA A 68 6.04 9.01 -10.90
CA ALA A 68 5.13 8.34 -9.99
C ALA A 68 3.68 8.79 -10.23
N LEU A 69 2.77 7.82 -10.34
CA LEU A 69 1.33 8.08 -10.36
C LEU A 69 0.88 8.26 -8.91
N VAL A 70 0.31 9.41 -8.61
CA VAL A 70 -0.25 9.75 -7.31
C VAL A 70 -1.71 10.15 -7.46
N GLY A 71 -2.43 10.25 -6.37
CA GLY A 71 -3.83 10.68 -6.39
C GLY A 71 -4.71 9.81 -5.52
N TYR A 72 -5.95 10.21 -5.39
CA TYR A 72 -6.91 9.56 -4.52
C TYR A 72 -7.16 8.10 -4.93
N THR A 73 -7.64 7.29 -3.98
CA THR A 73 -8.00 5.89 -4.30
C THR A 73 -9.09 5.86 -5.37
N ASN A 74 -9.02 4.89 -6.26
CA ASN A 74 -9.94 4.71 -7.39
C ASN A 74 -9.97 5.85 -8.44
N ALA A 75 -9.04 6.79 -8.41
CA ALA A 75 -8.94 7.86 -9.42
C ALA A 75 -8.46 7.40 -10.81
N GLY A 76 -8.13 6.11 -10.98
CA GLY A 76 -7.73 5.57 -12.29
C GLY A 76 -6.22 5.39 -12.50
N LYS A 77 -5.37 5.49 -11.47
CA LYS A 77 -3.91 5.35 -11.58
C LYS A 77 -3.46 4.09 -12.29
N SER A 78 -3.92 2.91 -11.84
CA SER A 78 -3.58 1.63 -12.46
C SER A 78 -4.13 1.50 -13.87
N THR A 79 -5.27 2.11 -14.16
CA THR A 79 -5.85 2.20 -15.50
C THR A 79 -4.95 3.02 -16.42
N LEU A 80 -4.46 4.15 -15.94
CA LEU A 80 -3.52 5.00 -16.68
C LEU A 80 -2.20 4.27 -16.94
N LEU A 81 -1.63 3.56 -15.93
CA LEU A 81 -0.44 2.73 -16.14
C LEU A 81 -0.67 1.70 -17.24
N ASN A 82 -1.80 1.00 -17.23
CA ASN A 82 -2.14 0.00 -18.25
C ASN A 82 -2.27 0.65 -19.63
N ALA A 83 -2.86 1.86 -19.73
CA ALA A 83 -2.93 2.60 -20.99
C ALA A 83 -1.55 2.95 -21.55
N PHE A 84 -0.58 3.30 -20.69
CA PHE A 84 0.81 3.48 -21.11
C PHE A 84 1.44 2.19 -21.65
N ILE A 85 1.19 1.07 -20.97
CA ILE A 85 1.70 -0.25 -21.42
C ILE A 85 1.08 -0.61 -22.78
N ASP A 86 -0.23 -0.47 -22.93
CA ASP A 86 -0.93 -0.76 -24.19
C ASP A 86 -0.42 0.08 -25.35
N LYS A 87 -0.11 1.35 -25.10
CA LYS A 87 0.34 2.28 -26.11
C LYS A 87 1.80 2.09 -26.52
N TYR A 88 2.68 1.74 -25.60
CA TYR A 88 4.13 1.78 -25.81
C TYR A 88 4.84 0.43 -25.72
N GLU A 89 4.17 -0.66 -25.34
CA GLU A 89 4.72 -2.01 -25.45
C GLU A 89 4.29 -2.63 -26.77
N GLU A 90 5.27 -2.97 -27.60
CA GLU A 90 5.02 -3.53 -28.93
C GLU A 90 4.73 -5.04 -28.90
N ASN A 91 5.22 -5.74 -27.87
CA ASN A 91 5.05 -7.19 -27.76
C ASN A 91 3.77 -7.53 -26.98
N GLU A 92 2.78 -8.09 -27.68
CA GLU A 92 1.45 -8.42 -27.10
C GLU A 92 1.55 -9.40 -25.92
N GLU A 93 2.41 -10.42 -25.97
CA GLU A 93 2.59 -11.37 -24.85
C GLU A 93 3.12 -10.65 -23.61
N LYS A 94 4.06 -9.71 -23.80
CA LYS A 94 4.59 -8.91 -22.69
C LYS A 94 3.62 -7.87 -22.19
N LYS A 95 2.68 -7.39 -22.99
CA LYS A 95 1.63 -6.46 -22.55
C LYS A 95 0.80 -7.08 -21.44
N GLU A 96 0.26 -8.27 -21.65
CA GLU A 96 -0.61 -8.92 -20.68
C GLU A 96 0.13 -9.22 -19.36
N ASP A 97 1.38 -9.70 -19.44
CA ASP A 97 2.20 -9.98 -18.25
C ASP A 97 2.58 -8.72 -17.47
N ARG A 98 2.61 -7.56 -18.13
CA ARG A 98 3.00 -6.27 -17.52
C ARG A 98 1.86 -5.47 -16.96
N LYS A 99 0.64 -5.73 -17.40
CA LYS A 99 -0.55 -5.05 -16.89
C LYS A 99 -0.74 -5.31 -15.40
N VAL A 100 -1.24 -4.30 -14.72
CA VAL A 100 -1.64 -4.41 -13.32
C VAL A 100 -3.16 -4.58 -13.23
N MET A 101 -3.60 -5.25 -12.17
CA MET A 101 -5.02 -5.48 -11.96
C MET A 101 -5.68 -4.16 -11.56
N ALA A 102 -6.39 -3.53 -12.48
CA ALA A 102 -7.23 -2.37 -12.21
C ALA A 102 -8.62 -2.86 -11.76
N LYS A 103 -8.96 -2.59 -10.51
CA LYS A 103 -10.29 -2.92 -9.95
C LYS A 103 -10.92 -1.66 -9.35
N ASN A 104 -12.22 -1.52 -9.51
CA ASN A 104 -13.02 -0.48 -8.84
C ASN A 104 -13.19 -0.83 -7.36
N MET A 105 -12.12 -0.78 -6.60
CA MET A 105 -12.12 -1.01 -5.16
C MET A 105 -11.04 -0.21 -4.48
N LEU A 106 -11.28 0.14 -3.23
CA LEU A 106 -10.30 0.82 -2.39
C LEU A 106 -9.03 -0.04 -2.28
N PHE A 107 -7.86 0.60 -2.43
CA PHE A 107 -6.56 -0.08 -2.36
C PHE A 107 -6.40 -1.25 -3.35
N ALA A 108 -6.86 -1.07 -4.58
CA ALA A 108 -6.63 -2.05 -5.66
C ALA A 108 -5.12 -2.31 -5.85
N THR A 109 -4.29 -1.27 -5.69
CA THR A 109 -2.83 -1.35 -5.65
C THR A 109 -2.38 -1.22 -4.20
N LEU A 110 -1.86 -2.29 -3.63
CA LEU A 110 -1.33 -2.34 -2.28
C LEU A 110 0.20 -2.30 -2.24
N ASP A 111 0.85 -2.73 -3.32
CA ASP A 111 2.29 -2.69 -3.50
C ASP A 111 2.65 -1.86 -4.73
N THR A 112 3.75 -1.09 -4.64
CA THR A 112 4.18 -0.23 -5.75
C THR A 112 4.62 -1.08 -6.94
N THR A 113 3.98 -0.90 -8.07
CA THR A 113 4.36 -1.55 -9.32
C THR A 113 5.15 -0.58 -10.19
N VAL A 114 6.38 -0.93 -10.53
CA VAL A 114 7.25 -0.11 -11.40
C VAL A 114 7.37 -0.75 -12.77
N ARG A 115 7.15 0.02 -13.81
CA ARG A 115 7.27 -0.40 -15.21
C ARG A 115 8.17 0.54 -15.99
N LYS A 116 9.02 -0.02 -16.84
CA LYS A 116 9.84 0.74 -17.77
C LYS A 116 9.03 0.99 -19.04
N ILE A 117 8.89 2.25 -19.39
CA ILE A 117 8.18 2.71 -20.60
C ILE A 117 9.20 3.19 -21.59
N HIS A 118 9.08 2.73 -22.84
CA HIS A 118 9.90 3.12 -23.97
C HIS A 118 9.10 4.04 -24.88
N LEU A 119 9.59 5.25 -25.10
CA LEU A 119 8.97 6.20 -26.01
C LEU A 119 9.45 5.97 -27.46
N PRO A 120 8.68 6.39 -28.48
CA PRO A 120 9.05 6.23 -29.89
C PRO A 120 10.37 6.90 -30.26
N ASP A 121 10.76 7.96 -29.53
CA ASP A 121 12.02 8.69 -29.71
C ASP A 121 13.22 8.05 -28.99
N LYS A 122 13.09 6.79 -28.57
CA LYS A 122 14.08 6.00 -27.83
C LYS A 122 14.40 6.49 -26.41
N ARG A 123 13.70 7.51 -25.92
CA ARG A 123 13.76 7.85 -24.49
C ARG A 123 13.01 6.82 -23.66
N GLU A 124 13.44 6.65 -22.43
CA GLU A 124 12.81 5.72 -21.51
C GLU A 124 12.64 6.35 -20.14
N PHE A 125 11.62 5.94 -19.42
CA PHE A 125 11.39 6.33 -18.04
C PHE A 125 10.75 5.18 -17.26
N LEU A 126 10.87 5.25 -15.94
CA LEU A 126 10.17 4.33 -15.03
C LEU A 126 8.86 4.97 -14.59
N LEU A 127 7.76 4.27 -14.79
CA LEU A 127 6.44 4.67 -14.31
C LEU A 127 6.05 3.76 -13.16
N SER A 128 5.78 4.37 -12.00
CA SER A 128 5.36 3.64 -10.81
C SER A 128 3.88 3.92 -10.49
N ASP A 129 3.10 2.84 -10.34
CA ASP A 129 1.76 2.90 -9.77
C ASP A 129 1.88 2.79 -8.25
N THR A 130 1.28 3.72 -7.53
CA THR A 130 1.36 3.79 -6.07
C THR A 130 0.01 3.53 -5.41
N VAL A 131 0.03 3.28 -4.12
CA VAL A 131 -1.18 3.16 -3.31
C VAL A 131 -1.99 4.46 -3.40
N GLY A 132 -3.32 4.33 -3.59
CA GLY A 132 -4.22 5.48 -3.59
C GLY A 132 -4.34 6.12 -2.21
N PHE A 133 -4.33 7.44 -2.18
CA PHE A 133 -4.56 8.20 -0.94
C PHE A 133 -6.02 8.14 -0.53
N ILE A 134 -6.28 8.21 0.77
CA ILE A 134 -7.63 8.29 1.33
C ILE A 134 -7.66 9.33 2.44
N SER A 135 -8.82 9.91 2.66
CA SER A 135 -9.07 10.78 3.81
C SER A 135 -8.99 9.98 5.11
N LYS A 136 -8.31 10.54 6.13
CA LYS A 136 -8.25 9.97 7.48
C LYS A 136 -7.68 8.54 7.53
N LEU A 137 -6.51 8.32 6.91
CA LEU A 137 -5.76 7.08 7.11
C LEU A 137 -5.51 6.85 8.61
N PRO A 138 -5.92 5.70 9.17
CA PRO A 138 -5.57 5.35 10.55
C PRO A 138 -4.05 5.33 10.72
N HIS A 139 -3.53 5.89 11.82
CA HIS A 139 -2.08 6.00 12.06
C HIS A 139 -1.31 4.69 11.92
N ASN A 140 -1.91 3.57 12.30
CA ASN A 140 -1.31 2.23 12.16
C ASN A 140 -1.15 1.80 10.69
N LEU A 141 -1.99 2.32 9.78
CA LEU A 141 -1.88 2.06 8.34
C LEU A 141 -0.88 3.00 7.67
N VAL A 142 -0.71 4.22 8.20
CA VAL A 142 0.31 5.17 7.70
C VAL A 142 1.70 4.54 7.78
N GLU A 143 2.07 3.92 8.91
CA GLU A 143 3.34 3.20 9.04
C GLU A 143 3.49 2.06 8.03
N ALA A 144 2.43 1.27 7.81
CA ALA A 144 2.46 0.17 6.85
C ALA A 144 2.60 0.64 5.40
N PHE A 145 1.97 1.77 5.05
CA PHE A 145 2.05 2.36 3.70
C PHE A 145 3.28 3.24 3.50
N HIS A 146 3.94 3.67 4.57
CA HIS A 146 5.10 4.55 4.48
C HIS A 146 6.18 3.97 3.55
N SER A 147 6.46 2.67 3.64
CA SER A 147 7.45 2.01 2.78
C SER A 147 7.03 1.93 1.30
N THR A 148 5.73 1.85 1.01
CA THR A 148 5.21 1.85 -0.37
C THR A 148 5.12 3.26 -0.94
N LEU A 149 4.82 4.25 -0.10
CA LEU A 149 4.76 5.65 -0.48
C LEU A 149 6.15 6.31 -0.58
N GLU A 150 7.18 5.72 0.02
CA GLU A 150 8.56 6.21 -0.14
C GLU A 150 9.05 6.27 -1.59
N GLU A 151 8.51 5.43 -2.49
CA GLU A 151 8.85 5.50 -3.91
C GLU A 151 8.51 6.85 -4.53
N VAL A 152 7.48 7.54 -4.02
CA VAL A 152 7.08 8.88 -4.47
C VAL A 152 8.18 9.90 -4.23
N LYS A 153 8.93 9.81 -3.12
CA LYS A 153 10.03 10.73 -2.78
C LYS A 153 11.20 10.72 -3.76
N PHE A 154 11.33 9.62 -4.49
CA PHE A 154 12.43 9.43 -5.44
C PHE A 154 12.02 9.71 -6.88
N ALA A 155 10.77 10.08 -7.11
CA ALA A 155 10.28 10.47 -8.43
C ALA A 155 10.88 11.82 -8.84
N ASN A 156 11.15 11.96 -10.13
CA ASN A 156 11.54 13.22 -10.75
C ASN A 156 10.31 14.05 -11.17
N LEU A 157 9.17 13.37 -11.33
CA LEU A 157 7.90 13.95 -11.72
C LEU A 157 6.75 13.16 -11.10
N LEU A 158 5.73 13.85 -10.63
CA LEU A 158 4.47 13.28 -10.19
C LEU A 158 3.40 13.48 -11.27
N LEU A 159 2.62 12.45 -11.55
CA LEU A 159 1.37 12.55 -12.29
C LEU A 159 0.22 12.34 -11.31
N GLU A 160 -0.44 13.42 -10.94
CA GLU A 160 -1.62 13.35 -10.09
C GLU A 160 -2.84 13.02 -10.95
N VAL A 161 -3.35 11.81 -10.76
CA VAL A 161 -4.55 11.33 -11.45
C VAL A 161 -5.79 11.77 -10.68
N VAL A 162 -6.63 12.57 -11.33
CA VAL A 162 -7.83 13.16 -10.76
C VAL A 162 -9.06 12.65 -11.49
N ASP A 163 -9.98 12.03 -10.76
CA ASP A 163 -11.29 11.70 -11.31
C ASP A 163 -12.18 12.97 -11.30
N TYR A 164 -12.15 13.70 -12.40
CA TYR A 164 -12.90 14.94 -12.55
C TYR A 164 -14.43 14.74 -12.61
N SER A 165 -14.89 13.50 -12.76
CA SER A 165 -16.32 13.18 -12.73
C SER A 165 -16.88 13.05 -11.30
N ASP A 166 -16.01 12.93 -10.31
CA ASP A 166 -16.39 12.89 -8.90
C ASP A 166 -16.68 14.31 -8.38
N GLU A 167 -17.83 14.52 -7.76
CA GLU A 167 -18.23 15.83 -7.20
C GLU A 167 -17.26 16.34 -6.12
N HIS A 168 -16.51 15.42 -5.48
CA HIS A 168 -15.53 15.73 -4.43
C HIS A 168 -14.08 15.78 -4.93
N TYR A 169 -13.85 15.89 -6.25
CA TYR A 169 -12.49 15.84 -6.80
C TYR A 169 -11.53 16.87 -6.18
N MET A 170 -12.04 18.06 -5.81
CA MET A 170 -11.25 19.10 -5.14
C MET A 170 -10.77 18.67 -3.75
N ASP A 171 -11.64 18.01 -2.97
CA ASP A 171 -11.29 17.46 -1.67
C ASP A 171 -10.26 16.34 -1.81
N HIS A 172 -10.39 15.51 -2.84
CA HIS A 172 -9.45 14.45 -3.17
C HIS A 172 -8.06 14.99 -3.53
N MET A 173 -8.00 16.07 -4.30
CA MET A 173 -6.75 16.78 -4.61
C MET A 173 -6.11 17.37 -3.35
N GLU A 174 -6.90 17.96 -2.46
CA GLU A 174 -6.38 18.51 -1.19
C GLU A 174 -5.81 17.41 -0.30
N VAL A 175 -6.49 16.25 -0.19
CA VAL A 175 -5.98 15.07 0.52
C VAL A 175 -4.66 14.59 -0.10
N THR A 176 -4.58 14.53 -1.43
CA THR A 176 -3.35 14.18 -2.14
C THR A 176 -2.23 15.14 -1.79
N ARG A 177 -2.47 16.44 -1.89
CA ARG A 177 -1.49 17.49 -1.59
C ARG A 177 -0.99 17.39 -0.15
N GLN A 178 -1.89 17.22 0.81
CA GLN A 178 -1.52 17.10 2.21
C GLN A 178 -0.69 15.85 2.48
N THR A 179 -1.05 14.72 1.87
CA THR A 179 -0.28 13.48 1.99
C THR A 179 1.11 13.62 1.38
N LEU A 180 1.25 14.26 0.21
CA LEU A 180 2.55 14.53 -0.40
C LEU A 180 3.42 15.41 0.50
N LYS A 181 2.84 16.41 1.16
CA LYS A 181 3.53 17.27 2.12
C LYS A 181 4.00 16.47 3.35
N GLU A 182 3.16 15.62 3.91
CA GLU A 182 3.52 14.73 5.03
C GLU A 182 4.65 13.75 4.66
N LEU A 183 4.70 13.33 3.40
CA LEU A 183 5.77 12.52 2.86
C LEU A 183 7.04 13.32 2.54
N GLY A 184 7.01 14.66 2.52
CA GLY A 184 8.13 15.50 2.07
C GLY A 184 8.40 15.37 0.56
N ALA A 185 7.35 15.24 -0.23
CA ALA A 185 7.37 15.11 -1.69
C ALA A 185 6.66 16.28 -2.40
N ASP A 186 6.29 17.32 -1.67
CA ASP A 186 5.57 18.50 -2.15
C ASP A 186 6.42 19.43 -3.05
N GLU A 187 7.74 19.32 -2.99
CA GLU A 187 8.67 20.06 -3.86
C GLU A 187 8.87 19.38 -5.24
N ILE A 188 8.39 18.15 -5.44
CA ILE A 188 8.54 17.45 -6.70
C ILE A 188 7.57 18.03 -7.73
N PRO A 189 8.01 18.34 -8.97
CA PRO A 189 7.12 18.80 -10.03
C PRO A 189 5.93 17.86 -10.21
N CYS A 190 4.72 18.42 -10.30
CA CYS A 190 3.48 17.67 -10.42
C CYS A 190 2.66 18.13 -11.62
N ILE A 191 2.13 17.18 -12.38
CA ILE A 191 1.19 17.41 -13.48
C ILE A 191 -0.12 16.73 -13.12
N HIS A 192 -1.23 17.46 -13.24
CA HIS A 192 -2.58 16.91 -13.06
C HIS A 192 -3.06 16.31 -14.38
N VAL A 193 -3.63 15.12 -14.32
CA VAL A 193 -4.15 14.36 -15.47
C VAL A 193 -5.49 13.72 -15.15
#